data_46f8e3231332e74c334b6fe0df7dcdbc
#
_entry.id   46f8e3231332e74c334b6fe0df7dcdbc
#
_cell.length_a   1.000
_cell.length_b   1.000
_cell.length_c   1.000
_cell.angle_alpha   90.00
_cell.angle_beta   90.00
_cell.angle_gamma   90.00
#
_symmetry.space_group_name_H-M   'P 1'
#
loop_
_entity.id
_entity.type
_entity.pdbx_description
1 polymer ?
#
loop_
_entity_poly.entity_id
_entity_poly.type
_entity_poly.pdbx_seq_one_letter_code
_entity_poly.pdbx_strand_id
1 'polypeptide(L)'
;MLINYQVLITLILISVLGVITFPFGNPRFIGEAIFIELSFITLSILIWREYTIALYACIALALTVIIGNTASPAHVHLMTTFLKPASALILIIGGYVLQGVLIYTGLKAIIGIRSRSLKKPSAI
;
A
#
# COMPACT_ATOMS: atom_id res chain seq x y z
N MET A 1 15.12 -2.15 14.97
CA MET A 1 14.19 -2.95 14.15
C MET A 1 14.90 -3.53 12.96
N LEU A 2 14.70 -4.81 12.69
CA LEU A 2 15.17 -5.39 11.45
C LEU A 2 14.26 -4.95 10.30
N ILE A 3 14.85 -4.85 9.11
CA ILE A 3 14.07 -4.49 7.91
C ILE A 3 12.99 -5.54 7.69
N ASN A 4 11.75 -5.08 7.55
CA ASN A 4 10.65 -6.00 7.26
C ASN A 4 10.52 -6.16 5.74
N TYR A 5 11.13 -7.21 5.21
CA TYR A 5 11.19 -7.44 3.77
C TYR A 5 9.82 -7.71 3.15
N GLN A 6 8.91 -8.34 3.89
CA GLN A 6 7.56 -8.58 3.36
C GLN A 6 6.83 -7.27 3.08
N VAL A 7 6.89 -6.33 4.03
CA VAL A 7 6.31 -5.01 3.85
C VAL A 7 7.03 -4.25 2.74
N LEU A 8 8.36 -4.28 2.74
CA LEU A 8 9.16 -3.59 1.73
C LEU A 8 8.87 -4.10 0.32
N ILE A 9 8.84 -5.42 0.13
CA ILE A 9 8.54 -6.02 -1.17
C ILE A 9 7.14 -5.62 -1.63
N THR A 10 6.16 -5.65 -0.74
CA THR A 10 4.78 -5.25 -1.06
C THR A 10 4.74 -3.78 -1.50
N LEU A 11 5.43 -2.89 -0.79
CA LEU A 11 5.51 -1.47 -1.15
C LEU A 11 6.18 -1.26 -2.50
N ILE A 12 7.24 -2.00 -2.79
CA ILE A 12 7.93 -1.91 -4.07
C ILE A 12 7.00 -2.38 -5.20
N LEU A 13 6.28 -3.49 -4.99
CA LEU A 13 5.31 -3.98 -5.97
C LEU A 13 4.21 -2.96 -6.24
N ILE A 14 3.67 -2.34 -5.20
CA ILE A 14 2.67 -1.29 -5.32
C ILE A 14 3.23 -0.12 -6.12
N SER A 15 4.44 0.33 -5.81
CA SER A 15 5.08 1.46 -6.47
C SER A 15 5.34 1.19 -7.95
N VAL A 16 5.85 -0.01 -8.27
CA VAL A 16 6.09 -0.41 -9.67
C VAL A 16 4.78 -0.48 -10.44
N LEU A 17 3.76 -1.10 -9.85
CA LEU A 17 2.45 -1.18 -10.49
C LEU A 17 1.86 0.22 -10.69
N GLY A 18 2.04 1.11 -9.74
CA GLY A 18 1.59 2.50 -9.83
C GLY A 18 2.19 3.22 -11.03
N VAL A 19 3.49 3.08 -11.25
CA VAL A 19 4.16 3.67 -12.43
C VAL A 19 3.61 3.08 -13.71
N ILE A 20 3.41 1.76 -13.77
CA ILE A 20 2.86 1.09 -14.94
C ILE A 20 1.44 1.57 -15.24
N THR A 21 0.67 1.93 -14.21
CA THR A 21 -0.74 2.32 -14.39
C THR A 21 -0.94 3.74 -14.93
N PHE A 22 0.05 4.62 -14.86
CA PHE A 22 -0.13 6.01 -15.31
C PHE A 22 -0.69 6.12 -16.73
N PRO A 23 -0.20 5.37 -17.73
CA PRO A 23 -0.77 5.46 -19.07
C PRO A 23 -2.20 4.94 -19.19
N PHE A 24 -2.63 4.08 -18.27
CA PHE A 24 -3.96 3.46 -18.26
C PHE A 24 -4.95 4.22 -17.38
N GLY A 25 -4.47 5.19 -16.60
CA GLY A 25 -5.29 5.93 -15.68
C GLY A 25 -6.08 7.05 -16.35
N ASN A 26 -7.13 7.49 -15.68
CA ASN A 26 -7.90 8.65 -16.10
C ASN A 26 -7.08 9.92 -15.83
N PRO A 27 -6.80 10.76 -16.85
CA PRO A 27 -6.04 12.01 -16.64
C PRO A 27 -6.63 12.92 -15.56
N ARG A 28 -7.93 12.82 -15.30
CA ARG A 28 -8.61 13.59 -14.26
C ARG A 28 -8.04 13.32 -12.87
N PHE A 29 -7.55 12.11 -12.63
CA PHE A 29 -7.04 11.69 -11.32
C PHE A 29 -5.52 11.65 -11.23
N ILE A 30 -4.81 12.20 -12.23
CA ILE A 30 -3.36 12.07 -12.31
C ILE A 30 -2.66 12.74 -11.12
N GLY A 31 -3.16 13.86 -10.63
CA GLY A 31 -2.60 14.55 -9.47
C GLY A 31 -2.68 13.71 -8.21
N GLU A 32 -3.83 13.09 -7.97
CA GLU A 32 -4.03 12.19 -6.84
C GLU A 32 -3.16 10.94 -6.96
N ALA A 33 -3.05 10.40 -8.17
CA ALA A 33 -2.22 9.23 -8.45
C ALA A 33 -0.75 9.52 -8.16
N ILE A 34 -0.24 10.68 -8.57
CA ILE A 34 1.14 11.09 -8.30
C ILE A 34 1.36 11.23 -6.80
N PHE A 35 0.44 11.86 -6.08
CA PHE A 35 0.55 12.03 -4.63
C PHE A 35 0.62 10.68 -3.92
N ILE A 36 -0.26 9.76 -4.27
CA ILE A 36 -0.29 8.42 -3.68
C ILE A 36 0.98 7.65 -4.03
N GLU A 37 1.43 7.72 -5.27
CA GLU A 37 2.66 7.07 -5.72
C GLU A 37 3.87 7.55 -4.92
N LEU A 38 4.01 8.86 -4.77
CA LEU A 38 5.10 9.45 -3.99
C LEU A 38 5.02 9.03 -2.52
N SER A 39 3.81 8.90 -1.99
CA SER A 39 3.60 8.42 -0.63
C SER A 39 4.10 6.99 -0.45
N PHE A 40 3.79 6.09 -1.37
CA PHE A 40 4.27 4.70 -1.31
C PHE A 40 5.78 4.61 -1.48
N ILE A 41 6.37 5.40 -2.37
CA ILE A 41 7.82 5.46 -2.55
C ILE A 41 8.48 5.94 -1.25
N THR A 42 7.96 6.98 -0.64
CA THR A 42 8.46 7.51 0.63
C THR A 42 8.39 6.46 1.73
N LEU A 43 7.26 5.75 1.83
CA LEU A 43 7.11 4.67 2.81
C LEU A 43 8.08 3.53 2.56
N SER A 44 8.37 3.19 1.31
CA SER A 44 9.38 2.19 0.96
C SER A 44 10.74 2.59 1.53
N ILE A 45 11.12 3.84 1.37
CA ILE A 45 12.38 4.36 1.89
C ILE A 45 12.39 4.32 3.42
N LEU A 46 11.30 4.71 4.07
CA LEU A 46 11.19 4.70 5.53
C LEU A 46 11.25 3.28 6.10
N ILE A 47 10.62 2.31 5.46
CA ILE A 47 10.72 0.90 5.85
C ILE A 47 12.15 0.39 5.66
N TRP A 48 12.79 0.76 4.55
CA TRP A 48 14.21 0.44 4.32
C TRP A 48 15.09 1.02 5.43
N ARG A 49 14.75 2.21 5.91
CA ARG A 49 15.46 2.90 7.01
C ARG A 49 15.03 2.42 8.40
N GLU A 50 14.17 1.42 8.48
CA GLU A 50 13.75 0.78 9.72
C GLU A 50 12.96 1.67 10.67
N TYR A 51 12.21 2.64 10.15
CA TYR A 51 11.30 3.45 10.96
C TYR A 51 10.03 2.67 11.27
N THR A 52 9.81 2.35 12.54
CA THR A 52 8.63 1.59 12.99
C THR A 52 7.32 2.33 12.69
N ILE A 53 7.32 3.65 12.81
CA ILE A 53 6.12 4.46 12.54
C ILE A 53 5.65 4.31 11.10
N ALA A 54 6.55 3.99 10.18
CA ALA A 54 6.19 3.76 8.78
C ALA A 54 5.24 2.58 8.61
N LEU A 55 5.29 1.59 9.50
CA LEU A 55 4.36 0.46 9.47
C LEU A 55 2.91 0.91 9.70
N TYR A 56 2.71 1.80 10.66
CA TYR A 56 1.38 2.38 10.92
C TYR A 56 0.92 3.24 9.75
N ALA A 57 1.83 4.02 9.17
CA ALA A 57 1.52 4.83 8.00
C ALA A 57 1.15 3.98 6.79
N CYS A 58 1.80 2.83 6.59
CA CYS A 58 1.46 1.88 5.52
C CYS A 58 0.03 1.40 5.65
N ILE A 59 -0.38 1.02 6.85
CA ILE A 59 -1.74 0.55 7.09
C ILE A 59 -2.75 1.67 6.85
N ALA A 60 -2.48 2.86 7.36
CA ALA A 60 -3.36 4.01 7.18
C ALA A 60 -3.52 4.36 5.70
N LEU A 61 -2.42 4.38 4.94
CA LEU A 61 -2.46 4.68 3.52
C LEU A 61 -3.18 3.59 2.73
N ALA A 62 -2.95 2.32 3.06
CA ALA A 62 -3.62 1.21 2.40
C ALA A 62 -5.14 1.27 2.62
N LEU A 63 -5.58 1.55 3.83
CA LEU A 63 -7.01 1.75 4.13
C LEU A 63 -7.58 2.93 3.35
N THR A 64 -6.83 4.03 3.28
CA THR A 64 -7.24 5.22 2.51
C THR A 64 -7.43 4.89 1.04
N VAL A 65 -6.51 4.12 0.45
CA VAL A 65 -6.61 3.71 -0.96
C VAL A 65 -7.84 2.84 -1.18
N ILE A 66 -8.07 1.84 -0.32
CA ILE A 66 -9.24 0.95 -0.44
C ILE A 66 -10.54 1.75 -0.33
N ILE A 67 -10.64 2.61 0.67
CA ILE A 67 -11.82 3.45 0.89
C ILE A 67 -12.04 4.39 -0.29
N GLY A 68 -10.97 5.04 -0.75
CA GLY A 68 -11.05 5.96 -1.88
C GLY A 68 -11.52 5.29 -3.16
N ASN A 69 -11.00 4.11 -3.47
CA ASN A 69 -11.42 3.34 -4.64
C ASN A 69 -12.88 2.90 -4.54
N THR A 70 -13.30 2.47 -3.37
CA THR A 70 -14.68 2.03 -3.14
C THR A 70 -15.66 3.19 -3.19
N ALA A 71 -15.26 4.36 -2.73
CA ALA A 71 -16.10 5.56 -2.71
C ALA A 71 -16.16 6.27 -4.07
N SER A 72 -15.30 5.94 -5.03
CA SER A 72 -15.27 6.58 -6.34
C SER A 72 -16.21 5.87 -7.31
N PRO A 73 -17.28 6.52 -7.77
CA PRO A 73 -18.20 5.90 -8.75
C PRO A 73 -17.49 5.50 -10.06
N ALA A 74 -16.51 6.29 -10.51
CA ALA A 74 -15.77 6.00 -11.73
C ALA A 74 -14.94 4.72 -11.58
N HIS A 75 -14.28 4.53 -10.43
CA HIS A 75 -13.49 3.33 -10.15
C HIS A 75 -14.39 2.09 -10.01
N VAL A 76 -15.50 2.21 -9.29
CA VAL A 76 -16.47 1.11 -9.13
C VAL A 76 -17.04 0.69 -10.48
N HIS A 77 -17.42 1.67 -11.31
CA HIS A 77 -17.90 1.39 -12.65
C HIS A 77 -16.88 0.63 -13.50
N LEU A 78 -15.61 1.06 -13.46
CA LEU A 78 -14.53 0.42 -14.18
C LEU A 78 -14.34 -1.03 -13.73
N MET A 79 -14.36 -1.28 -12.43
CA MET A 79 -14.16 -2.61 -11.87
C MET A 79 -15.32 -3.57 -12.12
N THR A 80 -16.55 -3.04 -12.19
CA THR A 80 -17.74 -3.88 -12.33
C THR A 80 -18.12 -4.17 -13.77
N THR A 81 -17.81 -3.27 -14.70
CA THR A 81 -18.19 -3.42 -16.11
C THR A 81 -17.10 -4.05 -16.97
N PHE A 82 -15.83 -3.94 -16.55
CA PHE A 82 -14.68 -4.41 -17.33
C PHE A 82 -14.64 -3.88 -18.76
N LEU A 83 -15.20 -2.68 -19.00
CA LEU A 83 -15.13 -2.03 -20.31
C LEU A 83 -13.69 -1.81 -20.77
N LYS A 84 -12.77 -1.61 -19.80
CA LYS A 84 -11.33 -1.55 -20.03
C LYS A 84 -10.69 -2.64 -19.17
N PRO A 85 -10.59 -3.89 -19.66
CA PRO A 85 -10.17 -5.02 -18.82
C PRO A 85 -8.81 -4.83 -18.15
N ALA A 86 -7.82 -4.31 -18.89
CA ALA A 86 -6.49 -4.09 -18.33
C ALA A 86 -6.53 -3.08 -17.18
N SER A 87 -7.23 -1.96 -17.35
CA SER A 87 -7.36 -0.94 -16.30
C SER A 87 -8.14 -1.48 -15.09
N ALA A 88 -9.18 -2.27 -15.32
CA ALA A 88 -9.97 -2.88 -14.24
C ALA A 88 -9.13 -3.85 -13.43
N LEU A 89 -8.36 -4.72 -14.08
CA LEU A 89 -7.47 -5.68 -13.39
C LEU A 89 -6.39 -4.97 -12.59
N ILE A 90 -5.76 -3.96 -13.17
CA ILE A 90 -4.73 -3.17 -12.49
C ILE A 90 -5.31 -2.50 -11.24
N LEU A 91 -6.51 -1.92 -11.35
CA LEU A 91 -7.18 -1.25 -10.24
C LEU A 91 -7.52 -2.24 -9.12
N ILE A 92 -8.04 -3.41 -9.47
CA ILE A 92 -8.36 -4.45 -8.49
C ILE A 92 -7.10 -4.95 -7.81
N ILE A 93 -6.07 -5.30 -8.57
CA ILE A 93 -4.82 -5.82 -8.01
C ILE A 93 -4.12 -4.75 -7.17
N GLY A 94 -3.89 -3.57 -7.73
CA GLY A 94 -3.16 -2.50 -7.04
C GLY A 94 -3.96 -1.81 -5.95
N GLY A 95 -5.27 -1.65 -6.16
CA GLY A 95 -6.15 -0.92 -5.24
C GLY A 95 -6.75 -1.76 -4.11
N TYR A 96 -6.75 -3.07 -4.24
CA TYR A 96 -7.36 -3.98 -3.24
C TYR A 96 -6.43 -5.10 -2.82
N VAL A 97 -5.96 -5.93 -3.76
CA VAL A 97 -5.17 -7.11 -3.41
C VAL A 97 -3.87 -6.72 -2.74
N LEU A 98 -3.08 -5.86 -3.38
CA LEU A 98 -1.81 -5.42 -2.82
C LEU A 98 -2.00 -4.58 -1.56
N GLN A 99 -3.05 -3.78 -1.48
CA GLN A 99 -3.36 -3.02 -0.27
C GLN A 99 -3.73 -3.94 0.89
N GLY A 100 -4.50 -4.99 0.62
CA GLY A 100 -4.82 -6.02 1.60
C GLY A 100 -3.58 -6.76 2.09
N VAL A 101 -2.68 -7.11 1.18
CA VAL A 101 -1.38 -7.72 1.52
C VAL A 101 -0.55 -6.77 2.37
N LEU A 102 -0.54 -5.48 2.05
CA LEU A 102 0.19 -4.48 2.82
C LEU A 102 -0.37 -4.36 4.24
N ILE A 103 -1.68 -4.34 4.40
CA ILE A 103 -2.32 -4.32 5.72
C ILE A 103 -1.93 -5.56 6.51
N TYR A 104 -2.02 -6.73 5.89
CA TYR A 104 -1.69 -8.01 6.54
C TYR A 104 -0.23 -8.04 6.99
N THR A 105 0.70 -7.75 6.08
CA THR A 105 2.13 -7.78 6.39
C THR A 105 2.52 -6.69 7.38
N GLY A 106 1.89 -5.52 7.29
CA GLY A 106 2.11 -4.42 8.24
C GLY A 106 1.65 -4.78 9.64
N LEU A 107 0.44 -5.34 9.78
CA LEU A 107 -0.09 -5.79 11.08
C LEU A 107 0.78 -6.89 11.67
N LYS A 108 1.17 -7.86 10.85
CA LYS A 108 2.05 -8.95 11.28
C LYS A 108 3.39 -8.41 11.80
N ALA A 109 3.95 -7.42 11.12
CA ALA A 109 5.19 -6.77 11.54
C ALA A 109 5.03 -6.03 12.87
N ILE A 110 3.95 -5.28 13.03
CA ILE A 110 3.67 -4.53 14.26
C ILE A 110 3.48 -5.50 15.43
N ILE A 111 2.67 -6.53 15.25
CA ILE A 111 2.43 -7.53 16.28
C ILE A 111 3.74 -8.23 16.65
N GLY A 112 4.58 -8.57 15.69
CA GLY A 112 5.89 -9.17 15.93
C GLY A 112 6.81 -8.27 16.75
N ILE A 113 6.85 -6.99 16.44
CA ILE A 113 7.66 -6.02 17.18
C ILE A 113 7.15 -5.88 18.60
N ARG A 114 5.85 -5.73 18.80
CA ARG A 114 5.26 -5.62 20.14
C ARG A 114 5.47 -6.88 20.96
N SER A 115 5.29 -8.04 20.36
CA SER A 115 5.51 -9.32 21.01
C SER A 115 6.96 -9.47 21.48
N ARG A 116 7.91 -9.10 20.63
CA ARG A 116 9.34 -9.14 21.00
C ARG A 116 9.66 -8.15 22.13
N SER A 117 9.08 -6.97 22.10
CA SER A 117 9.26 -5.97 23.13
C SER A 117 8.74 -6.47 24.48
N LEU A 118 7.56 -7.12 24.49
CA LEU A 118 6.98 -7.66 25.72
C LEU A 118 7.74 -8.86 26.27
N LYS A 119 8.35 -9.67 25.40
CA LYS A 119 9.14 -10.84 25.81
C LYS A 119 10.56 -10.49 26.22
N LYS A 120 11.01 -9.31 25.87
CA LYS A 120 12.38 -8.88 26.19
C LYS A 120 12.47 -8.67 27.69
N PRO A 121 13.40 -9.36 28.39
CA PRO A 121 13.57 -9.11 29.82
C PRO A 121 13.94 -7.65 30.04
N SER A 122 13.46 -7.11 31.15
CA SER A 122 13.83 -5.77 31.54
C SER A 122 15.33 -5.68 31.59
N ALA A 123 15.91 -4.78 30.82
CA ALA A 123 17.36 -4.69 30.63
C ALA A 123 18.05 -3.93 31.74
N ILE A 124 17.53 -4.03 32.86
CA ILE A 124 18.10 -3.28 33.96
C ILE A 124 18.99 -4.11 34.80
#